data_fd5b7d8b19d4588577654e221ebd9d9d
#
_entry.id   fd5b7d8b19d4588577654e221ebd9d9d
#
_cell.length_a   1.000
_cell.length_b   1.000
_cell.length_c   1.000
_cell.angle_alpha   90.00
_cell.angle_beta   90.00
_cell.angle_gamma   90.00
#
_symmetry.space_group_name_H-M   'P 1'
#
loop_
_entity.id
_entity.type
_entity.pdbx_description
1 polymer ?
#
loop_
_entity_poly.entity_id
_entity_poly.type
_entity_poly.pdbx_seq_one_letter_code
_entity_poly.pdbx_strand_id
1 'polypeptide(L)'
;MRTIFLFMAIAILTSCHSNASSDTVPEGFHADVLLPITPIKDQGRSELCWIYAMLATLETDRLAMGDSINLSPLWCARQSLCEQSQRAFLCEDTISMRGTLPEAYEIINSHGLMPFDSYKADQEKLSAVRPSARNLYLTARTLAAQKSSLRELYEATSNILNTTLAPAPHLVFLYSMEYTPQEFAESVSLPGEWIALTSFSHHPYFSSFPLEIPDNRQQHKVLNLPLDSLLSVIDHSLDSRHPVAWEGGMRMINKKKVKDSKKKIENISEFAAFRQQLFEQNILTDDHCMSIIGYGHTPDNKRYYILKNSWGEDSGLYYLSRQDLLLRTIMVMVKTETLLKQ
;
A
#
# COMPACT_ATOMS: atom_id res chain seq x y z
N MET A 1 -51.42 43.93 -27.64
CA MET A 1 -50.68 42.69 -27.65
C MET A 1 -49.17 43.04 -27.65
N ARG A 2 -48.51 42.93 -26.53
CA ARG A 2 -47.04 43.16 -26.40
C ARG A 2 -46.38 41.82 -26.27
N THR A 3 -45.59 41.42 -27.26
CA THR A 3 -44.83 40.19 -27.30
C THR A 3 -43.53 40.42 -26.53
N ILE A 4 -43.34 39.69 -25.40
CA ILE A 4 -42.12 39.70 -24.61
C ILE A 4 -41.21 38.61 -25.18
N PHE A 5 -40.06 39.02 -25.77
CA PHE A 5 -38.97 38.08 -26.11
C PHE A 5 -38.15 37.80 -24.86
N LEU A 6 -38.18 36.55 -24.40
CA LEU A 6 -37.36 36.02 -23.31
C LEU A 6 -36.02 35.58 -23.92
N PHE A 7 -34.96 36.35 -23.69
CA PHE A 7 -33.59 35.92 -24.00
C PHE A 7 -33.14 34.92 -22.96
N MET A 8 -33.06 33.67 -23.36
CA MET A 8 -32.46 32.60 -22.55
C MET A 8 -30.94 32.68 -22.69
N ALA A 9 -30.26 33.24 -21.69
CA ALA A 9 -28.80 33.25 -21.62
C ALA A 9 -28.34 31.85 -21.29
N ILE A 10 -27.78 31.15 -22.28
CA ILE A 10 -27.05 29.88 -22.07
C ILE A 10 -25.73 30.25 -21.42
N ALA A 11 -25.63 30.04 -20.09
CA ALA A 11 -24.38 30.07 -19.39
C ALA A 11 -23.57 28.84 -19.80
N ILE A 12 -22.58 29.03 -20.67
CA ILE A 12 -21.56 28.03 -20.95
C ILE A 12 -20.73 27.92 -19.68
N LEU A 13 -21.02 26.91 -18.85
CA LEU A 13 -20.14 26.47 -17.76
C LEU A 13 -18.91 25.85 -18.40
N THR A 14 -17.88 26.65 -18.62
CA THR A 14 -16.53 26.14 -18.85
C THR A 14 -16.11 25.38 -17.58
N SER A 15 -16.33 24.09 -17.58
CA SER A 15 -15.78 23.18 -16.59
C SER A 15 -14.26 23.27 -16.67
N CYS A 16 -13.65 24.03 -15.75
CA CYS A 16 -12.24 23.95 -15.52
C CYS A 16 -11.93 22.53 -15.04
N HIS A 17 -11.55 21.64 -15.95
CA HIS A 17 -11.00 20.33 -15.62
C HIS A 17 -9.75 20.55 -14.77
N SER A 18 -9.92 20.40 -13.47
CA SER A 18 -8.78 20.32 -12.56
C SER A 18 -8.03 19.03 -12.88
N ASN A 19 -6.74 19.12 -13.25
CA ASN A 19 -5.81 17.99 -13.37
C ASN A 19 -5.59 17.34 -11.99
N ALA A 20 -6.65 16.75 -11.45
CA ALA A 20 -6.62 16.06 -10.18
C ALA A 20 -6.41 14.57 -10.45
N SER A 21 -5.57 13.95 -9.66
CA SER A 21 -5.48 12.50 -9.55
C SER A 21 -6.86 11.88 -9.36
N SER A 22 -7.17 10.85 -10.09
CA SER A 22 -8.52 10.26 -10.15
C SER A 22 -8.47 8.76 -10.44
N ASP A 23 -9.57 8.08 -10.17
CA ASP A 23 -9.89 6.71 -10.61
C ASP A 23 -10.32 6.66 -12.08
N THR A 24 -10.42 7.80 -12.75
CA THR A 24 -10.71 7.90 -14.18
C THR A 24 -9.44 8.11 -14.99
N VAL A 25 -9.37 7.48 -16.16
CA VAL A 25 -8.28 7.67 -17.11
C VAL A 25 -8.21 9.13 -17.54
N PRO A 26 -7.04 9.82 -17.46
CA PRO A 26 -6.92 11.18 -17.96
C PRO A 26 -7.22 11.26 -19.44
N GLU A 27 -7.84 12.37 -19.88
CA GLU A 27 -8.23 12.56 -21.27
C GLU A 27 -7.01 12.47 -22.22
N GLY A 28 -7.13 11.61 -23.25
CA GLY A 28 -6.06 11.38 -24.22
C GLY A 28 -4.80 10.70 -23.65
N PHE A 29 -4.90 10.07 -22.48
CA PHE A 29 -3.77 9.40 -21.86
C PHE A 29 -3.26 8.22 -22.70
N HIS A 30 -1.95 8.17 -22.87
CA HIS A 30 -1.21 7.06 -23.48
C HIS A 30 -0.23 6.48 -22.47
N ALA A 31 -0.27 5.16 -22.26
CA ALA A 31 0.67 4.47 -21.39
C ALA A 31 1.99 4.23 -22.12
N ASP A 32 3.11 4.67 -21.53
CA ASP A 32 4.46 4.42 -22.03
C ASP A 32 5.00 3.10 -21.48
N VAL A 33 4.76 2.86 -20.20
CA VAL A 33 5.06 1.62 -19.48
C VAL A 33 3.80 1.14 -18.77
N LEU A 34 3.41 -0.11 -18.98
CA LEU A 34 2.33 -0.76 -18.25
C LEU A 34 2.69 -2.23 -18.03
N LEU A 35 2.83 -2.60 -16.77
CA LEU A 35 3.10 -3.97 -16.36
C LEU A 35 1.80 -4.79 -16.32
N PRO A 36 1.89 -6.10 -16.61
CA PRO A 36 0.74 -6.99 -16.48
C PRO A 36 0.32 -7.12 -15.02
N ILE A 37 -0.98 -7.24 -14.77
CA ILE A 37 -1.53 -7.35 -13.42
C ILE A 37 -2.44 -8.56 -13.27
N THR A 38 -2.50 -9.11 -12.06
CA THR A 38 -3.54 -10.05 -11.64
C THR A 38 -4.88 -9.33 -11.49
N PRO A 39 -6.03 -10.04 -11.47
CA PRO A 39 -7.32 -9.44 -11.18
C PRO A 39 -7.29 -8.55 -9.93
N ILE A 40 -8.04 -7.47 -9.96
CA ILE A 40 -8.07 -6.50 -8.86
C ILE A 40 -8.90 -7.06 -7.72
N LYS A 41 -8.28 -7.18 -6.56
CA LYS A 41 -8.95 -7.65 -5.34
C LYS A 41 -9.68 -6.50 -4.64
N ASP A 42 -10.71 -6.85 -3.87
CA ASP A 42 -11.43 -5.91 -3.02
C ASP A 42 -11.10 -6.16 -1.55
N GLN A 43 -10.46 -5.19 -0.89
CA GLN A 43 -10.18 -5.24 0.55
C GLN A 43 -11.40 -4.92 1.41
N GLY A 44 -12.50 -4.46 0.82
CA GLY A 44 -13.67 -3.99 1.54
C GLY A 44 -13.31 -2.86 2.52
N ARG A 45 -13.80 -2.97 3.76
CA ARG A 45 -13.54 -2.02 4.85
C ARG A 45 -12.47 -2.50 5.85
N SER A 46 -11.56 -3.38 5.41
CA SER A 46 -10.65 -4.09 6.32
C SER A 46 -9.45 -3.29 6.81
N GLU A 47 -9.12 -2.15 6.22
CA GLU A 47 -7.88 -1.37 6.48
C GLU A 47 -6.57 -2.15 6.19
N LEU A 48 -6.63 -3.17 5.34
CA LEU A 48 -5.49 -4.02 4.97
C LEU A 48 -4.77 -3.57 3.69
N CYS A 49 -4.93 -2.30 3.26
CA CYS A 49 -4.35 -1.78 2.01
C CYS A 49 -2.84 -2.04 1.90
N TRP A 50 -2.10 -1.97 3.00
CA TRP A 50 -0.66 -2.23 3.06
C TRP A 50 -0.29 -3.68 2.68
N ILE A 51 -1.08 -4.66 3.11
CA ILE A 51 -0.93 -6.07 2.71
C ILE A 51 -1.28 -6.24 1.23
N TYR A 52 -2.45 -5.69 0.82
CA TYR A 52 -2.91 -5.80 -0.57
C TYR A 52 -1.93 -5.17 -1.55
N ALA A 53 -1.37 -4.00 -1.23
CA ALA A 53 -0.41 -3.31 -2.07
C ALA A 53 0.90 -4.09 -2.21
N MET A 54 1.45 -4.62 -1.10
CA MET A 54 2.68 -5.42 -1.15
C MET A 54 2.47 -6.70 -1.96
N LEU A 55 1.39 -7.44 -1.72
CA LEU A 55 1.08 -8.66 -2.48
C LEU A 55 0.82 -8.36 -3.96
N ALA A 56 0.09 -7.29 -4.29
CA ALA A 56 -0.13 -6.88 -5.67
C ALA A 56 1.18 -6.53 -6.39
N THR A 57 2.15 -5.96 -5.66
CA THR A 57 3.48 -5.67 -6.18
C THR A 57 4.24 -6.96 -6.48
N LEU A 58 4.27 -7.92 -5.56
CA LEU A 58 4.92 -9.22 -5.79
C LEU A 58 4.26 -9.99 -6.96
N GLU A 59 2.92 -10.00 -7.01
CA GLU A 59 2.17 -10.63 -8.12
C GLU A 59 2.52 -10.00 -9.47
N THR A 60 2.58 -8.68 -9.53
CA THR A 60 2.91 -7.94 -10.75
C THR A 60 4.36 -8.19 -11.18
N ASP A 61 5.30 -8.23 -10.23
CA ASP A 61 6.71 -8.54 -10.49
C ASP A 61 6.87 -9.94 -11.10
N ARG A 62 6.25 -10.94 -10.49
CA ARG A 62 6.28 -12.33 -10.99
C ARG A 62 5.60 -12.46 -12.34
N LEU A 63 4.47 -11.81 -12.54
CA LEU A 63 3.75 -11.83 -13.82
C LEU A 63 4.56 -11.17 -14.95
N ALA A 64 5.30 -10.10 -14.66
CA ALA A 64 6.23 -9.46 -15.61
C ALA A 64 7.40 -10.37 -16.00
N MET A 65 7.77 -11.34 -15.14
CA MET A 65 8.76 -12.38 -15.42
C MET A 65 8.16 -13.61 -16.14
N GLY A 66 6.84 -13.65 -16.37
CA GLY A 66 6.15 -14.76 -17.02
C GLY A 66 5.56 -15.80 -16.07
N ASP A 67 5.62 -15.56 -14.77
CA ASP A 67 5.02 -16.41 -13.73
C ASP A 67 3.65 -15.87 -13.32
N SER A 68 2.65 -16.73 -13.19
CA SER A 68 1.31 -16.34 -12.74
C SER A 68 1.06 -16.84 -11.33
N ILE A 69 1.05 -15.91 -10.37
CA ILE A 69 0.73 -16.18 -8.99
C ILE A 69 -0.42 -15.29 -8.51
N ASN A 70 -1.21 -15.79 -7.59
CA ASN A 70 -2.29 -15.07 -6.95
C ASN A 70 -2.23 -15.34 -5.44
N LEU A 71 -1.97 -14.32 -4.63
CA LEU A 71 -1.59 -14.43 -3.23
C LEU A 71 -2.75 -14.07 -2.30
N SER A 72 -2.81 -14.70 -1.13
CA SER A 72 -3.85 -14.51 -0.13
C SER A 72 -3.53 -13.35 0.83
N PRO A 73 -4.26 -12.22 0.77
CA PRO A 73 -4.12 -11.17 1.78
C PRO A 73 -4.59 -11.62 3.17
N LEU A 74 -5.57 -12.53 3.22
CA LEU A 74 -6.11 -13.04 4.48
C LEU A 74 -5.08 -13.87 5.25
N TRP A 75 -4.17 -14.57 4.54
CA TRP A 75 -3.04 -15.26 5.16
C TRP A 75 -2.15 -14.28 5.93
N CYS A 76 -1.66 -13.24 5.25
CA CYS A 76 -0.81 -12.22 5.87
C CYS A 76 -1.52 -11.49 7.03
N ALA A 77 -2.80 -11.16 6.86
CA ALA A 77 -3.61 -10.55 7.92
C ALA A 77 -3.72 -11.46 9.15
N ARG A 78 -3.91 -12.77 8.94
CA ARG A 78 -3.95 -13.76 10.03
C ARG A 78 -2.61 -13.81 10.78
N GLN A 79 -1.49 -13.85 10.06
CA GLN A 79 -0.16 -13.89 10.68
C GLN A 79 0.13 -12.61 11.48
N SER A 80 -0.20 -11.44 10.92
CA SER A 80 -0.12 -10.17 11.63
C SER A 80 -0.94 -10.19 12.93
N LEU A 81 -2.16 -10.72 12.91
CA LEU A 81 -2.98 -10.85 14.11
C LEU A 81 -2.38 -11.80 15.15
N CYS A 82 -1.74 -12.89 14.74
CA CYS A 82 -1.04 -13.80 15.66
C CYS A 82 0.12 -13.09 16.37
N GLU A 83 0.97 -12.38 15.62
CA GLU A 83 2.09 -11.63 16.19
C GLU A 83 1.62 -10.50 17.13
N GLN A 84 0.62 -9.75 16.69
CA GLN A 84 0.06 -8.66 17.50
C GLN A 84 -0.60 -9.18 18.78
N SER A 85 -1.26 -10.36 18.73
CA SER A 85 -1.81 -11.02 19.92
C SER A 85 -0.71 -11.36 20.93
N GLN A 86 0.44 -11.85 20.44
CA GLN A 86 1.59 -12.14 21.30
C GLN A 86 2.18 -10.86 21.91
N ARG A 87 2.33 -9.79 21.14
CA ARG A 87 2.78 -8.49 21.68
C ARG A 87 1.80 -7.90 22.71
N ALA A 88 0.50 -8.01 22.44
CA ALA A 88 -0.51 -7.57 23.41
C ALA A 88 -0.43 -8.34 24.73
N PHE A 89 -0.09 -9.61 24.69
CA PHE A 89 0.10 -10.43 25.88
C PHE A 89 1.38 -10.06 26.65
N LEU A 90 2.51 -9.89 25.93
CA LEU A 90 3.84 -9.70 26.54
C LEU A 90 4.12 -8.23 26.94
N CYS A 91 3.69 -7.27 26.10
CA CYS A 91 4.14 -5.87 26.16
C CYS A 91 2.99 -4.87 26.28
N GLU A 92 1.75 -5.33 26.51
CA GLU A 92 0.55 -4.48 26.59
C GLU A 92 0.24 -3.67 25.31
N ASP A 93 0.82 -4.06 24.19
CA ASP A 93 0.62 -3.41 22.89
C ASP A 93 -0.82 -3.58 22.38
N THR A 94 -1.29 -2.63 21.60
CA THR A 94 -2.62 -2.66 20.99
C THR A 94 -2.59 -3.42 19.67
N ILE A 95 -3.72 -4.05 19.28
CA ILE A 95 -3.87 -4.67 17.97
C ILE A 95 -4.49 -3.67 16.98
N SER A 96 -3.83 -3.46 15.83
CA SER A 96 -4.29 -2.61 14.75
C SER A 96 -4.41 -3.38 13.44
N MET A 97 -5.36 -2.97 12.61
CA MET A 97 -5.45 -3.47 11.24
C MET A 97 -4.59 -2.67 10.25
N ARG A 98 -4.11 -1.50 10.69
CA ARG A 98 -3.20 -0.66 9.92
C ARG A 98 -1.75 -1.10 10.17
N GLY A 99 -0.94 -1.01 9.15
CA GLY A 99 0.48 -1.31 9.15
C GLY A 99 1.15 -0.69 7.93
N THR A 100 2.43 -0.98 7.73
CA THR A 100 3.27 -0.41 6.67
C THR A 100 3.71 -1.46 5.65
N LEU A 101 4.16 -1.02 4.48
CA LEU A 101 4.72 -1.93 3.45
C LEU A 101 5.90 -2.77 3.98
N PRO A 102 6.87 -2.22 4.74
CA PRO A 102 7.93 -3.03 5.36
C PRO A 102 7.39 -4.09 6.32
N GLU A 103 6.35 -3.79 7.10
CA GLU A 103 5.71 -4.77 7.99
C GLU A 103 5.08 -5.92 7.19
N ALA A 104 4.39 -5.61 6.07
CA ALA A 104 3.84 -6.63 5.19
C ALA A 104 4.94 -7.56 4.64
N TYR A 105 6.07 -6.99 4.22
CA TYR A 105 7.20 -7.75 3.72
C TYR A 105 7.88 -8.61 4.81
N GLU A 106 7.97 -8.10 6.03
CA GLU A 106 8.49 -8.88 7.16
C GLU A 106 7.58 -10.07 7.52
N ILE A 107 6.26 -9.87 7.53
CA ILE A 107 5.29 -10.96 7.72
C ILE A 107 5.47 -12.04 6.65
N ILE A 108 5.67 -11.66 5.39
CA ILE A 108 5.93 -12.59 4.29
C ILE A 108 7.22 -13.38 4.54
N ASN A 109 8.30 -12.71 4.92
CA ASN A 109 9.58 -13.35 5.17
C ASN A 109 9.55 -14.27 6.40
N SER A 110 8.77 -13.94 7.42
CA SER A 110 8.71 -14.69 8.69
C SER A 110 7.71 -15.84 8.68
N HIS A 111 6.60 -15.70 7.95
CA HIS A 111 5.47 -16.66 7.99
C HIS A 111 5.13 -17.27 6.63
N GLY A 112 5.81 -16.84 5.58
CA GLY A 112 5.59 -17.32 4.24
C GLY A 112 4.34 -16.75 3.57
N LEU A 113 3.98 -17.35 2.45
CA LEU A 113 2.86 -16.98 1.59
C LEU A 113 1.87 -18.14 1.43
N MET A 114 0.66 -17.80 1.00
CA MET A 114 -0.39 -18.76 0.66
C MET A 114 -1.06 -18.33 -0.65
N PRO A 115 -1.34 -19.27 -1.58
CA PRO A 115 -2.15 -18.98 -2.75
C PRO A 115 -3.55 -18.48 -2.34
N PHE A 116 -4.11 -17.57 -3.12
CA PHE A 116 -5.42 -16.98 -2.85
C PHE A 116 -6.52 -18.04 -2.73
N ASP A 117 -6.52 -19.02 -3.62
CA ASP A 117 -7.57 -20.07 -3.63
C ASP A 117 -7.45 -21.05 -2.46
N SER A 118 -6.26 -21.18 -1.86
CA SER A 118 -6.05 -22.03 -0.67
C SER A 118 -6.53 -21.36 0.61
N TYR A 119 -6.56 -20.02 0.67
CA TYR A 119 -7.04 -19.26 1.83
C TYR A 119 -7.72 -17.96 1.39
N LYS A 120 -8.96 -18.08 0.89
CA LYS A 120 -9.70 -16.97 0.25
C LYS A 120 -10.04 -15.84 1.21
N ALA A 121 -9.78 -14.62 0.77
CA ALA A 121 -10.24 -13.38 1.38
C ALA A 121 -11.61 -12.98 0.78
N ASP A 122 -12.69 -13.63 1.21
CA ASP A 122 -14.05 -13.19 0.88
C ASP A 122 -14.52 -12.06 1.80
N GLN A 123 -15.58 -11.37 1.42
CA GLN A 123 -16.10 -10.21 2.16
C GLN A 123 -16.57 -10.55 3.58
N GLU A 124 -17.05 -11.78 3.82
CA GLU A 124 -17.46 -12.26 5.14
C GLU A 124 -16.25 -12.30 6.08
N LYS A 125 -15.17 -12.98 5.66
CA LYS A 125 -13.93 -13.08 6.44
C LYS A 125 -13.24 -11.73 6.61
N LEU A 126 -13.21 -10.90 5.56
CA LEU A 126 -12.66 -9.54 5.65
C LEU A 126 -13.41 -8.68 6.67
N SER A 127 -14.74 -8.80 6.74
CA SER A 127 -15.53 -8.10 7.74
C SER A 127 -15.28 -8.61 9.17
N ALA A 128 -14.88 -9.87 9.32
CA ALA A 128 -14.59 -10.51 10.61
C ALA A 128 -13.18 -10.15 11.13
N VAL A 129 -12.27 -9.61 10.31
CA VAL A 129 -10.88 -9.31 10.73
C VAL A 129 -10.82 -8.32 11.90
N ARG A 130 -11.53 -7.19 11.81
CA ARG A 130 -11.56 -6.18 12.89
C ARG A 130 -12.20 -6.68 14.18
N PRO A 131 -13.37 -7.35 14.18
CA PRO A 131 -13.91 -8.00 15.37
C PRO A 131 -12.95 -9.02 15.97
N SER A 132 -12.25 -9.80 15.14
CA SER A 132 -11.24 -10.77 15.59
C SER A 132 -10.08 -10.07 16.31
N ALA A 133 -9.55 -8.99 15.76
CA ALA A 133 -8.50 -8.18 16.37
C ALA A 133 -8.89 -7.71 17.79
N ARG A 134 -10.12 -7.20 17.95
CA ARG A 134 -10.64 -6.78 19.25
C ARG A 134 -10.73 -7.95 20.23
N ASN A 135 -11.26 -9.08 19.78
CA ASN A 135 -11.40 -10.28 20.62
C ASN A 135 -10.02 -10.82 21.05
N LEU A 136 -9.06 -10.87 20.12
CA LEU A 136 -7.68 -11.27 20.39
C LEU A 136 -7.02 -10.36 21.43
N TYR A 137 -7.17 -9.04 21.30
CA TYR A 137 -6.65 -8.09 22.28
C TYR A 137 -7.20 -8.36 23.68
N LEU A 138 -8.52 -8.47 23.82
CA LEU A 138 -9.17 -8.73 25.11
C LEU A 138 -8.72 -10.06 25.72
N THR A 139 -8.63 -11.10 24.89
CA THR A 139 -8.18 -12.44 25.29
C THR A 139 -6.72 -12.40 25.74
N ALA A 140 -5.83 -11.80 24.98
CA ALA A 140 -4.41 -11.68 25.30
C ALA A 140 -4.21 -10.93 26.63
N ARG A 141 -4.91 -9.83 26.85
CA ARG A 141 -4.85 -9.05 28.11
C ARG A 141 -5.41 -9.82 29.30
N THR A 142 -6.48 -10.55 29.10
CA THR A 142 -7.08 -11.39 30.16
C THR A 142 -6.13 -12.51 30.55
N LEU A 143 -5.56 -13.23 29.60
CA LEU A 143 -4.61 -14.30 29.86
C LEU A 143 -3.33 -13.77 30.54
N ALA A 144 -2.82 -12.61 30.10
CA ALA A 144 -1.68 -11.96 30.74
C ALA A 144 -1.96 -11.61 32.21
N ALA A 145 -3.12 -11.05 32.52
CA ALA A 145 -3.54 -10.73 33.90
C ALA A 145 -3.68 -12.01 34.76
N GLN A 146 -4.08 -13.13 34.18
CA GLN A 146 -4.17 -14.43 34.83
C GLN A 146 -2.80 -15.15 34.95
N LYS A 147 -1.72 -14.56 34.41
CA LYS A 147 -0.40 -15.17 34.35
C LYS A 147 -0.37 -16.51 33.60
N SER A 148 -1.21 -16.63 32.58
CA SER A 148 -1.29 -17.78 31.71
C SER A 148 0.00 -17.98 30.90
N SER A 149 0.17 -19.18 30.34
CA SER A 149 1.32 -19.49 29.49
C SER A 149 1.14 -18.98 28.06
N LEU A 150 2.26 -18.85 27.32
CA LEU A 150 2.24 -18.58 25.88
C LEU A 150 1.48 -19.69 25.09
N ARG A 151 1.53 -20.93 25.57
CA ARG A 151 0.80 -22.03 24.95
C ARG A 151 -0.72 -21.79 25.01
N GLU A 152 -1.25 -21.40 26.17
CA GLU A 152 -2.69 -21.08 26.31
C GLU A 152 -3.06 -19.89 25.42
N LEU A 153 -2.19 -18.88 25.27
CA LEU A 153 -2.41 -17.79 24.31
C LEU A 153 -2.48 -18.30 22.88
N TYR A 154 -1.54 -19.16 22.43
CA TYR A 154 -1.56 -19.71 21.08
C TYR A 154 -2.80 -20.53 20.79
N GLU A 155 -3.23 -21.36 21.73
CA GLU A 155 -4.44 -22.16 21.62
C GLU A 155 -5.69 -21.26 21.52
N ALA A 156 -5.80 -20.24 22.36
CA ALA A 156 -6.91 -19.29 22.34
C ALA A 156 -6.91 -18.46 21.03
N THR A 157 -5.74 -17.95 20.61
CA THR A 157 -5.57 -17.19 19.36
C THR A 157 -5.97 -18.05 18.15
N SER A 158 -5.47 -19.28 18.09
CA SER A 158 -5.80 -20.22 17.01
C SER A 158 -7.29 -20.52 16.95
N ASN A 159 -7.92 -20.77 18.09
CA ASN A 159 -9.38 -21.05 18.17
C ASN A 159 -10.21 -19.85 17.67
N ILE A 160 -9.86 -18.63 18.08
CA ILE A 160 -10.55 -17.42 17.61
C ILE A 160 -10.41 -17.29 16.09
N LEU A 161 -9.19 -17.37 15.57
CA LEU A 161 -8.95 -17.18 14.15
C LEU A 161 -9.50 -18.30 13.28
N ASN A 162 -9.46 -19.54 13.74
CA ASN A 162 -10.06 -20.68 13.04
C ASN A 162 -11.59 -20.56 12.93
N THR A 163 -12.22 -20.00 13.95
CA THR A 163 -13.68 -19.79 13.96
C THR A 163 -14.08 -18.61 13.07
N THR A 164 -13.28 -17.55 13.03
CA THR A 164 -13.66 -16.29 12.37
C THR A 164 -13.13 -16.16 10.93
N LEU A 165 -11.93 -16.69 10.66
CA LEU A 165 -11.26 -16.57 9.36
C LEU A 165 -11.09 -17.91 8.62
N ALA A 166 -11.51 -18.99 9.19
CA ALA A 166 -11.28 -20.39 8.82
C ALA A 166 -9.92 -20.96 9.29
N PRO A 167 -9.81 -22.31 9.42
CA PRO A 167 -8.55 -22.98 9.72
C PRO A 167 -7.48 -22.66 8.68
N ALA A 168 -6.25 -22.37 9.16
CA ALA A 168 -5.13 -22.10 8.28
C ALA A 168 -4.59 -23.39 7.66
N PRO A 169 -4.39 -23.44 6.34
CA PRO A 169 -3.66 -24.54 5.72
C PRO A 169 -2.22 -24.60 6.23
N HIS A 170 -1.69 -25.80 6.37
CA HIS A 170 -0.29 -26.01 6.77
C HIS A 170 0.65 -26.18 5.56
N LEU A 171 0.08 -26.55 4.41
CA LEU A 171 0.80 -26.81 3.18
C LEU A 171 0.15 -26.07 2.00
N VAL A 172 0.98 -25.74 1.04
CA VAL A 172 0.60 -25.19 -0.27
C VAL A 172 0.72 -26.30 -1.30
N PHE A 173 -0.33 -26.54 -2.06
CA PHE A 173 -0.32 -27.48 -3.19
C PHE A 173 -0.30 -26.68 -4.50
N LEU A 174 0.81 -26.75 -5.22
CA LEU A 174 0.97 -26.04 -6.48
C LEU A 174 1.77 -26.90 -7.48
N TYR A 175 1.30 -27.01 -8.72
CA TYR A 175 1.96 -27.79 -9.79
C TYR A 175 2.29 -29.24 -9.38
N SER A 176 1.38 -29.89 -8.64
CA SER A 176 1.53 -31.25 -8.11
C SER A 176 2.67 -31.43 -7.10
N MET A 177 3.12 -30.36 -6.50
CA MET A 177 4.12 -30.35 -5.42
C MET A 177 3.51 -29.79 -4.15
N GLU A 178 4.05 -30.23 -3.00
CA GLU A 178 3.73 -29.69 -1.69
C GLU A 178 4.86 -28.77 -1.24
N TYR A 179 4.46 -27.61 -0.72
CA TYR A 179 5.37 -26.61 -0.15
C TYR A 179 4.87 -26.22 1.24
N THR A 180 5.76 -25.93 2.14
CA THR A 180 5.41 -25.09 3.30
C THR A 180 5.12 -23.67 2.83
N PRO A 181 4.36 -22.87 3.57
CA PRO A 181 4.15 -21.46 3.24
C PRO A 181 5.46 -20.69 3.06
N GLN A 182 6.50 -21.08 3.81
CA GLN A 182 7.84 -20.48 3.74
C GLN A 182 8.54 -20.80 2.41
N GLU A 183 8.61 -22.07 2.04
CA GLU A 183 9.19 -22.49 0.75
C GLU A 183 8.45 -21.85 -0.44
N PHE A 184 7.13 -21.72 -0.33
CA PHE A 184 6.35 -21.02 -1.36
C PHE A 184 6.71 -19.53 -1.42
N ALA A 185 6.88 -18.84 -0.27
CA ALA A 185 7.32 -17.45 -0.25
C ALA A 185 8.70 -17.27 -0.86
N GLU A 186 9.66 -18.13 -0.54
CA GLU A 186 11.01 -18.10 -1.11
C GLU A 186 11.04 -18.30 -2.62
N SER A 187 10.07 -19.04 -3.17
CA SER A 187 9.90 -19.17 -4.62
C SER A 187 9.34 -17.90 -5.28
N VAL A 188 8.70 -17.02 -4.51
CA VAL A 188 8.11 -15.76 -4.98
C VAL A 188 9.06 -14.59 -4.81
N SER A 189 9.67 -14.46 -3.64
CA SER A 189 10.61 -13.39 -3.30
C SER A 189 11.53 -13.83 -2.17
N LEU A 190 12.83 -13.58 -2.33
CA LEU A 190 13.80 -13.86 -1.29
C LEU A 190 13.89 -12.71 -0.27
N PRO A 191 14.23 -13.00 0.99
CA PRO A 191 14.50 -11.96 1.98
C PRO A 191 15.55 -10.96 1.48
N GLY A 192 15.27 -9.65 1.63
CA GLY A 192 16.17 -8.57 1.20
C GLY A 192 16.07 -8.19 -0.28
N GLU A 193 15.22 -8.83 -1.07
CA GLU A 193 14.97 -8.40 -2.47
C GLU A 193 14.28 -7.03 -2.57
N TRP A 194 13.56 -6.62 -1.55
CA TRP A 194 12.82 -5.36 -1.54
C TRP A 194 13.33 -4.44 -0.44
N ILE A 195 13.44 -3.14 -0.76
CA ILE A 195 13.91 -2.11 0.15
C ILE A 195 12.92 -0.96 0.22
N ALA A 196 12.70 -0.46 1.44
CA ALA A 196 11.85 0.70 1.68
C ALA A 196 12.65 2.01 1.55
N LEU A 197 12.10 2.96 0.78
CA LEU A 197 12.69 4.26 0.49
C LEU A 197 11.73 5.38 0.87
N THR A 198 12.27 6.49 1.33
CA THR A 198 11.53 7.73 1.61
C THR A 198 12.33 8.95 1.19
N SER A 199 11.75 10.14 1.36
CA SER A 199 12.43 11.40 1.09
C SER A 199 11.95 12.47 2.06
N PHE A 200 12.66 12.68 3.17
CA PHE A 200 12.37 13.72 4.14
C PHE A 200 13.65 14.40 4.60
N SER A 201 13.62 15.72 4.80
CA SER A 201 14.81 16.52 5.11
C SER A 201 15.16 16.61 6.59
N HIS A 202 14.32 16.08 7.50
CA HIS A 202 14.59 16.08 8.94
C HIS A 202 15.59 14.99 9.38
N HIS A 203 15.92 14.06 8.47
CA HIS A 203 17.02 13.11 8.62
C HIS A 203 18.02 13.23 7.47
N PRO A 204 19.30 12.87 7.68
CA PRO A 204 20.29 12.89 6.60
C PRO A 204 19.88 12.02 5.42
N TYR A 205 20.11 12.51 4.20
CA TYR A 205 19.96 11.67 3.01
C TYR A 205 21.01 10.55 2.98
N PHE A 206 20.70 9.46 2.31
CA PHE A 206 21.51 8.24 2.20
C PHE A 206 21.74 7.53 3.55
N SER A 207 20.90 7.81 4.53
CA SER A 207 20.87 7.11 5.81
C SER A 207 19.53 6.41 6.01
N SER A 208 19.52 5.35 6.83
CA SER A 208 18.29 4.62 7.19
C SER A 208 17.86 4.97 8.59
N PHE A 209 16.59 5.26 8.75
CA PHE A 209 15.97 5.61 10.04
C PHE A 209 14.56 5.02 10.15
N PRO A 210 14.02 4.79 11.35
CA PRO A 210 12.62 4.47 11.54
C PRO A 210 11.75 5.68 11.19
N LEU A 211 10.91 5.58 10.16
CA LEU A 211 10.05 6.69 9.76
C LEU A 211 8.97 6.95 10.82
N GLU A 212 8.84 8.21 11.23
CA GLU A 212 7.96 8.68 12.31
C GLU A 212 6.51 8.84 11.83
N ILE A 213 5.88 7.72 11.51
CA ILE A 213 4.44 7.64 11.17
C ILE A 213 3.72 6.71 12.16
N PRO A 214 2.43 6.96 12.43
CA PRO A 214 1.68 6.19 13.44
C PRO A 214 1.62 4.69 13.18
N ASP A 215 1.63 4.27 11.91
CA ASP A 215 1.51 2.87 11.51
C ASP A 215 2.84 2.12 11.56
N ASN A 216 4.00 2.82 11.62
CA ASN A 216 5.33 2.20 11.79
C ASN A 216 5.63 1.84 13.25
N ARG A 217 4.75 1.07 13.87
CA ARG A 217 4.86 0.70 15.30
C ARG A 217 6.02 -0.23 15.60
N GLN A 218 6.47 -1.00 14.62
CA GLN A 218 7.60 -1.90 14.74
C GLN A 218 8.96 -1.23 14.45
N GLN A 219 8.97 0.09 14.18
CA GLN A 219 10.17 0.88 13.93
C GLN A 219 10.99 0.37 12.74
N HIS A 220 10.32 -0.10 11.69
CA HIS A 220 10.98 -0.46 10.44
C HIS A 220 11.74 0.72 9.86
N LYS A 221 12.99 0.44 9.44
CA LYS A 221 13.85 1.47 8.87
C LYS A 221 13.59 1.63 7.38
N VAL A 222 13.66 2.88 6.93
CA VAL A 222 13.56 3.26 5.53
C VAL A 222 14.81 4.03 5.11
N LEU A 223 15.30 3.81 3.90
CA LEU A 223 16.43 4.55 3.35
C LEU A 223 15.95 5.91 2.82
N ASN A 224 16.56 6.98 3.31
CA ASN A 224 16.22 8.36 2.94
C ASN A 224 16.98 8.80 1.69
N LEU A 225 16.27 9.26 0.66
CA LEU A 225 16.85 9.76 -0.57
C LEU A 225 16.40 11.20 -0.82
N PRO A 226 17.17 12.03 -1.58
CA PRO A 226 16.64 13.25 -2.16
C PRO A 226 15.40 12.96 -3.01
N LEU A 227 14.47 13.91 -3.09
CA LEU A 227 13.15 13.68 -3.74
C LEU A 227 13.26 13.39 -5.24
N ASP A 228 14.23 13.99 -5.93
CA ASP A 228 14.55 13.70 -7.33
C ASP A 228 15.14 12.30 -7.51
N SER A 229 16.02 11.88 -6.60
CA SER A 229 16.59 10.54 -6.59
C SER A 229 15.51 9.49 -6.32
N LEU A 230 14.60 9.73 -5.36
CA LEU A 230 13.48 8.85 -5.11
C LEU A 230 12.61 8.67 -6.37
N LEU A 231 12.30 9.75 -7.06
CA LEU A 231 11.54 9.70 -8.32
C LEU A 231 12.29 8.93 -9.40
N SER A 232 13.60 9.18 -9.55
CA SER A 232 14.43 8.47 -10.52
C SER A 232 14.47 6.96 -10.27
N VAL A 233 14.50 6.54 -9.01
CA VAL A 233 14.42 5.11 -8.65
C VAL A 233 13.05 4.52 -9.02
N ILE A 234 11.95 5.24 -8.77
CA ILE A 234 10.60 4.79 -9.17
C ILE A 234 10.54 4.61 -10.69
N ASP A 235 11.00 5.61 -11.45
CA ASP A 235 10.99 5.57 -12.91
C ASP A 235 11.86 4.41 -13.43
N HIS A 236 13.08 4.28 -12.92
CA HIS A 236 14.00 3.20 -13.30
C HIS A 236 13.46 1.80 -12.97
N SER A 237 12.77 1.65 -11.84
CA SER A 237 12.12 0.40 -11.47
C SER A 237 11.09 -0.01 -12.53
N LEU A 238 10.21 0.92 -12.92
CA LEU A 238 9.17 0.67 -13.93
C LEU A 238 9.77 0.42 -15.32
N ASP A 239 10.80 1.17 -15.72
CA ASP A 239 11.52 0.98 -16.98
C ASP A 239 12.21 -0.39 -17.05
N SER A 240 12.69 -0.88 -15.91
CA SER A 240 13.27 -2.22 -15.72
C SER A 240 12.21 -3.31 -15.56
N ARG A 241 10.92 -3.00 -15.74
CA ARG A 241 9.76 -3.89 -15.62
C ARG A 241 9.49 -4.41 -14.20
N HIS A 242 9.92 -3.68 -13.18
CA HIS A 242 9.61 -3.96 -11.77
C HIS A 242 8.58 -2.97 -11.25
N PRO A 243 7.47 -3.44 -10.64
CA PRO A 243 6.49 -2.57 -10.00
C PRO A 243 7.06 -1.94 -8.72
N VAL A 244 6.35 -0.95 -8.20
CA VAL A 244 6.74 -0.25 -6.97
C VAL A 244 5.58 -0.30 -6.00
N ALA A 245 5.78 -0.83 -4.80
CA ALA A 245 4.80 -0.68 -3.74
C ALA A 245 4.85 0.76 -3.21
N TRP A 246 3.70 1.40 -3.09
CA TRP A 246 3.54 2.80 -2.73
C TRP A 246 2.67 2.96 -1.50
N GLU A 247 3.11 3.79 -0.57
CA GLU A 247 2.39 4.19 0.62
C GLU A 247 2.36 5.72 0.72
N GLY A 248 1.18 6.30 0.96
CA GLY A 248 1.05 7.75 0.96
C GLY A 248 -0.30 8.29 1.38
N GLY A 249 -0.43 9.62 1.27
CA GLY A 249 -1.59 10.38 1.69
C GLY A 249 -2.61 10.57 0.58
N MET A 250 -3.71 9.82 0.63
CA MET A 250 -4.86 10.02 -0.26
C MET A 250 -5.85 11.04 0.30
N ARG A 251 -5.99 11.11 1.62
CA ARG A 251 -6.91 12.01 2.34
C ARG A 251 -6.16 13.24 2.84
N MET A 252 -5.78 14.14 1.93
CA MET A 252 -5.19 15.40 2.38
C MET A 252 -6.24 16.31 3.02
N ILE A 253 -5.98 16.74 4.24
CA ILE A 253 -6.76 17.78 4.92
C ILE A 253 -6.53 19.11 4.18
N ASN A 254 -7.61 19.89 3.98
CA ASN A 254 -7.56 21.21 3.34
C ASN A 254 -6.99 21.20 1.90
N LYS A 255 -7.56 20.34 1.05
CA LYS A 255 -7.20 20.16 -0.37
C LYS A 255 -7.05 21.49 -1.15
N LYS A 256 -7.87 22.52 -0.85
CA LYS A 256 -7.81 23.81 -1.54
C LYS A 256 -6.50 24.55 -1.24
N LYS A 257 -6.10 24.67 0.04
CA LYS A 257 -4.86 25.33 0.45
C LYS A 257 -3.64 24.63 -0.16
N VAL A 258 -3.62 23.30 -0.13
CA VAL A 258 -2.55 22.48 -0.74
C VAL A 258 -2.48 22.71 -2.25
N LYS A 259 -3.64 22.74 -2.94
CA LYS A 259 -3.73 22.97 -4.40
C LYS A 259 -3.21 24.35 -4.78
N ASP A 260 -3.56 25.39 -4.03
CA ASP A 260 -3.17 26.78 -4.32
C ASP A 260 -1.67 27.01 -4.06
N SER A 261 -1.10 26.38 -3.01
CA SER A 261 0.34 26.42 -2.73
C SER A 261 1.15 25.67 -3.78
N LYS A 262 0.70 24.47 -4.18
CA LYS A 262 1.36 23.64 -5.20
C LYS A 262 1.53 24.34 -6.55
N LYS A 263 0.58 25.19 -6.95
CA LYS A 263 0.63 25.96 -8.22
C LYS A 263 1.75 26.99 -8.26
N LYS A 264 2.31 27.38 -7.11
CA LYS A 264 3.36 28.39 -6.96
C LYS A 264 4.76 27.81 -6.89
N ILE A 265 4.89 26.47 -6.86
CA ILE A 265 6.18 25.79 -6.73
C ILE A 265 6.78 25.61 -8.12
N GLU A 266 7.98 26.11 -8.32
CA GLU A 266 8.66 26.15 -9.61
C GLU A 266 9.70 25.03 -9.77
N ASN A 267 10.33 24.58 -8.67
CA ASN A 267 11.41 23.60 -8.69
C ASN A 267 11.24 22.49 -7.66
N ILE A 268 12.02 21.41 -7.80
CA ILE A 268 11.91 20.21 -6.97
C ILE A 268 12.34 20.45 -5.51
N SER A 269 13.27 21.37 -5.27
CA SER A 269 13.73 21.68 -3.90
C SER A 269 12.64 22.39 -3.10
N GLU A 270 11.94 23.36 -3.71
CA GLU A 270 10.77 24.01 -3.10
C GLU A 270 9.66 22.99 -2.85
N PHE A 271 9.51 22.04 -3.79
CA PHE A 271 8.52 20.98 -3.66
C PHE A 271 8.85 20.04 -2.49
N ALA A 272 10.11 19.67 -2.31
CA ALA A 272 10.59 18.87 -1.20
C ALA A 272 10.38 19.60 0.15
N ALA A 273 10.68 20.89 0.23
CA ALA A 273 10.44 21.70 1.42
C ALA A 273 8.95 21.82 1.76
N PHE A 274 8.10 22.02 0.76
CA PHE A 274 6.64 22.08 0.95
C PHE A 274 6.09 20.73 1.43
N ARG A 275 6.54 19.61 0.84
CA ARG A 275 6.17 18.27 1.26
C ARG A 275 6.61 17.99 2.71
N GLN A 276 7.83 18.37 3.09
CA GLN A 276 8.32 18.27 4.47
C GLN A 276 7.42 19.03 5.45
N GLN A 277 7.05 20.27 5.12
CA GLN A 277 6.14 21.06 5.95
C GLN A 277 4.77 20.39 6.13
N LEU A 278 4.22 19.76 5.08
CA LEU A 278 2.94 19.05 5.17
C LEU A 278 3.05 17.82 6.08
N PHE A 279 4.17 17.11 6.03
CA PHE A 279 4.44 15.95 6.89
C PHE A 279 4.55 16.38 8.37
N GLU A 280 5.37 17.37 8.68
CA GLU A 280 5.55 17.91 10.05
C GLU A 280 4.26 18.48 10.65
N GLN A 281 3.36 18.97 9.80
CA GLN A 281 2.04 19.47 10.22
C GLN A 281 0.97 18.37 10.29
N ASN A 282 1.30 17.09 10.09
CA ASN A 282 0.36 15.96 10.02
C ASN A 282 -0.76 16.18 8.97
N ILE A 283 -0.48 16.89 7.88
CA ILE A 283 -1.38 17.06 6.74
C ILE A 283 -1.15 15.95 5.71
N LEU A 284 0.11 15.62 5.49
CA LEU A 284 0.52 14.46 4.72
C LEU A 284 0.68 13.28 5.69
N THR A 285 -0.14 12.24 5.49
CA THR A 285 -0.20 11.05 6.36
C THR A 285 -0.18 9.77 5.50
N ASP A 286 0.14 8.66 6.12
CA ASP A 286 0.19 7.30 5.57
C ASP A 286 -1.19 6.63 5.55
N ASP A 287 -2.14 7.16 4.79
CA ASP A 287 -3.52 6.71 4.90
C ASP A 287 -3.97 5.70 3.84
N HIS A 288 -3.10 5.37 2.87
CA HIS A 288 -3.40 4.37 1.84
C HIS A 288 -2.15 3.78 1.18
N CYS A 289 -2.28 2.53 0.70
CA CYS A 289 -1.22 1.83 -0.03
C CYS A 289 -1.77 1.27 -1.35
N MET A 290 -0.94 1.34 -2.41
CA MET A 290 -1.23 0.82 -3.75
C MET A 290 0.05 0.28 -4.40
N SER A 291 -0.06 -0.39 -5.56
CA SER A 291 1.10 -0.79 -6.36
C SER A 291 1.20 0.07 -7.61
N ILE A 292 2.33 0.78 -7.82
CA ILE A 292 2.60 1.48 -9.07
C ILE A 292 3.00 0.44 -10.12
N ILE A 293 2.23 0.36 -11.19
CA ILE A 293 2.37 -0.66 -12.25
C ILE A 293 2.77 -0.07 -13.60
N GLY A 294 2.92 1.24 -13.69
CA GLY A 294 3.29 1.89 -14.92
C GLY A 294 3.15 3.40 -14.88
N TYR A 295 3.43 4.01 -16.01
CA TYR A 295 3.25 5.44 -16.23
C TYR A 295 2.94 5.73 -17.71
N GLY A 296 2.51 6.94 -17.97
CA GLY A 296 2.27 7.45 -19.31
C GLY A 296 2.06 8.96 -19.30
N HIS A 297 1.64 9.50 -20.42
CA HIS A 297 1.45 10.93 -20.60
C HIS A 297 0.15 11.26 -21.34
N THR A 298 -0.30 12.49 -21.14
CA THR A 298 -1.40 13.10 -21.90
C THR A 298 -0.85 13.87 -23.10
N PRO A 299 -1.71 14.27 -24.10
CA PRO A 299 -1.24 15.00 -25.29
C PRO A 299 -0.50 16.32 -24.97
N ASP A 300 -0.80 16.94 -23.82
CA ASP A 300 -0.08 18.12 -23.31
C ASP A 300 1.19 17.78 -22.53
N ASN A 301 1.70 16.55 -22.69
CA ASN A 301 2.95 16.03 -22.09
C ASN A 301 2.96 16.01 -20.55
N LYS A 302 1.82 15.91 -19.92
CA LYS A 302 1.73 15.70 -18.46
C LYS A 302 1.88 14.23 -18.13
N ARG A 303 2.83 13.92 -17.26
CA ARG A 303 3.11 12.55 -16.81
C ARG A 303 2.17 12.13 -15.68
N TYR A 304 1.62 10.92 -15.80
CA TYR A 304 0.81 10.25 -14.79
C TYR A 304 1.37 8.86 -14.52
N TYR A 305 1.28 8.43 -13.26
CA TYR A 305 1.57 7.06 -12.83
C TYR A 305 0.27 6.30 -12.69
N ILE A 306 0.32 5.01 -13.04
CA ILE A 306 -0.81 4.09 -12.98
C ILE A 306 -0.61 3.23 -11.73
N LEU A 307 -1.56 3.27 -10.80
CA LEU A 307 -1.52 2.53 -9.56
C LEU A 307 -2.65 1.50 -9.53
N LYS A 308 -2.29 0.27 -9.19
CA LYS A 308 -3.26 -0.80 -8.90
C LYS A 308 -3.75 -0.63 -7.47
N ASN A 309 -5.04 -0.38 -7.33
CA ASN A 309 -5.74 -0.22 -6.06
C ASN A 309 -6.35 -1.57 -5.60
N SER A 310 -6.96 -1.60 -4.43
CA SER A 310 -7.60 -2.77 -3.81
C SER A 310 -9.07 -2.53 -3.45
N TRP A 311 -9.82 -1.86 -4.32
CA TRP A 311 -11.24 -1.53 -4.12
C TRP A 311 -12.16 -2.16 -5.17
N GLY A 312 -11.80 -3.36 -5.68
CA GLY A 312 -12.53 -4.05 -6.73
C GLY A 312 -12.33 -3.44 -8.12
N GLU A 313 -12.93 -4.05 -9.13
CA GLU A 313 -12.72 -3.70 -10.55
C GLU A 313 -13.17 -2.28 -10.89
N ASP A 314 -14.26 -1.77 -10.29
CA ASP A 314 -14.82 -0.45 -10.60
C ASP A 314 -13.91 0.71 -10.18
N SER A 315 -13.04 0.52 -9.18
CA SER A 315 -12.08 1.50 -8.66
C SER A 315 -10.66 0.93 -8.61
N GLY A 316 -10.36 0.03 -9.52
CA GLY A 316 -9.17 -0.81 -9.48
C GLY A 316 -7.90 -0.15 -9.97
N LEU A 317 -7.98 0.86 -10.82
CA LEU A 317 -6.82 1.65 -11.25
C LEU A 317 -6.98 3.10 -10.82
N TYR A 318 -5.85 3.69 -10.41
CA TYR A 318 -5.80 5.07 -9.99
C TYR A 318 -4.68 5.80 -10.73
N TYR A 319 -4.90 7.05 -11.13
CA TYR A 319 -3.96 7.83 -11.91
C TYR A 319 -3.45 9.01 -11.07
N LEU A 320 -2.17 8.99 -10.69
CA LEU A 320 -1.51 10.08 -9.99
C LEU A 320 -0.68 10.90 -10.96
N SER A 321 -0.92 12.21 -11.05
CA SER A 321 0.01 13.09 -11.74
C SER A 321 1.40 13.02 -11.07
N ARG A 322 2.48 13.26 -11.83
CA ARG A 322 3.85 13.29 -11.28
C ARG A 322 3.96 14.18 -10.04
N GLN A 323 3.29 15.34 -10.06
CA GLN A 323 3.29 16.24 -8.92
C GLN A 323 2.51 15.68 -7.72
N ASP A 324 1.39 14.98 -7.97
CA ASP A 324 0.62 14.38 -6.88
C ASP A 324 1.34 13.16 -6.31
N LEU A 325 2.01 12.35 -7.13
CA LEU A 325 2.87 11.28 -6.64
C LEU A 325 3.93 11.83 -5.69
N LEU A 326 4.73 12.81 -6.13
CA LEU A 326 5.77 13.43 -5.30
C LEU A 326 5.22 14.00 -3.99
N LEU A 327 4.06 14.66 -4.06
CA LEU A 327 3.46 15.30 -2.89
C LEU A 327 2.93 14.30 -1.87
N ARG A 328 2.33 13.22 -2.35
CA ARG A 328 1.58 12.27 -1.52
C ARG A 328 2.42 11.11 -0.99
N THR A 329 3.57 10.83 -1.59
CA THR A 329 4.40 9.69 -1.22
C THR A 329 4.97 9.85 0.18
N ILE A 330 4.67 8.92 1.07
CA ILE A 330 5.31 8.74 2.38
C ILE A 330 6.52 7.83 2.21
N MET A 331 6.32 6.63 1.67
CA MET A 331 7.38 5.71 1.33
C MET A 331 7.03 4.88 0.09
N VAL A 332 8.04 4.24 -0.47
CA VAL A 332 7.87 3.21 -1.49
C VAL A 332 8.72 2.00 -1.13
N MET A 333 8.35 0.82 -1.63
CA MET A 333 9.27 -0.31 -1.69
C MET A 333 9.55 -0.66 -3.15
N VAL A 334 10.83 -0.79 -3.45
CA VAL A 334 11.35 -1.16 -4.77
C VAL A 334 12.22 -2.40 -4.66
N LYS A 335 12.41 -3.09 -5.77
CA LYS A 335 13.36 -4.19 -5.83
C LYS A 335 14.78 -3.67 -5.66
N THR A 336 15.57 -4.27 -4.78
CA THR A 336 16.90 -3.77 -4.39
C THR A 336 17.84 -3.63 -5.59
N GLU A 337 17.71 -4.51 -6.58
CA GLU A 337 18.51 -4.46 -7.82
C GLU A 337 18.24 -3.23 -8.70
N THR A 338 17.07 -2.57 -8.51
CA THR A 338 16.71 -1.34 -9.24
C THR A 338 17.27 -0.07 -8.62
N LEU A 339 17.92 -0.17 -7.45
CA LEU A 339 18.67 0.96 -6.91
C LEU A 339 19.78 1.31 -7.88
N LEU A 340 19.76 2.55 -8.36
CA LEU A 340 20.83 3.07 -9.22
C LEU A 340 22.16 2.93 -8.49
N LYS A 341 23.10 2.20 -9.07
CA LYS A 341 24.49 2.21 -8.61
C LYS A 341 25.01 3.63 -8.84
N GLN A 342 25.15 4.38 -7.75
CA GLN A 342 25.77 5.70 -7.77
C GLN A 342 27.26 5.59 -8.02
#